data_884693dccfa0176d44826048dfb06417
#
_entry.id   884693dccfa0176d44826048dfb06417
#
_cell.length_a   1.000
_cell.length_b   1.000
_cell.length_c   1.000
_cell.angle_alpha   90.00
_cell.angle_beta   90.00
_cell.angle_gamma   90.00
#
_symmetry.space_group_name_H-M   'P 1'
#
loop_
_entity.id
_entity.type
_entity.pdbx_description
1 polymer ?
#
loop_
_entity_poly.entity_id
_entity_poly.type
_entity_poly.pdbx_seq_one_letter_code
_entity_poly.pdbx_strand_id
1 'polypeptide(L)'
;MKLVKGAQSIAYDRAPYLISSASVVGKKEGEGPIGEMFDLVGESDLFGENTWEEAESTMQREACLLAMGKAHVSQNQVRYLFGGDLLRQGIATSMGVEKLQIPMFGLYGACSTSGEALALASMSVAAGYGEYILAVTSSHFGSAEKEFRFPLSYANQRPLSAHWTVTGSGAFLVGKKESHVRISGLTVGKIVDYGLKDSQNMGACMAPAACDTIWQNLQDFGITPEDYSRIITGDLGYVGQSILFDLLLEKGYDIRGKHLDCGMTIFDQQTQDTHAGGSGCGCAATVLSAYILPKIERGEWERVLFVPTGALMSTVSYNEGASVPGIAHAIVLEHEA
;
A
#
# COMPACT_ATOMS: atom_id res chain seq x y z
N MET A 1 22.78 -10.89 16.60
CA MET A 1 23.09 -9.79 15.65
C MET A 1 22.16 -8.61 15.93
N LYS A 2 22.56 -7.37 15.67
CA LYS A 2 21.74 -6.20 16.00
C LYS A 2 20.70 -5.99 14.89
N LEU A 3 19.42 -6.25 15.18
CA LEU A 3 18.32 -6.11 14.21
C LEU A 3 18.09 -4.64 13.80
N VAL A 4 18.33 -3.72 14.74
CA VAL A 4 18.18 -2.28 14.51
C VAL A 4 19.30 -1.76 13.62
N LYS A 5 18.92 -1.10 12.54
CA LYS A 5 19.82 -0.41 11.59
C LYS A 5 19.56 1.09 11.66
N GLY A 6 20.61 1.89 11.87
CA GLY A 6 20.52 3.35 11.90
C GLY A 6 19.43 3.89 12.82
N ALA A 7 18.66 4.85 12.33
CA ALA A 7 17.66 5.58 13.11
C ALA A 7 16.23 5.00 13.03
N GLN A 8 15.82 4.45 11.88
CA GLN A 8 14.44 4.07 11.62
C GLN A 8 14.27 2.65 11.03
N SER A 9 15.39 1.96 10.72
CA SER A 9 15.33 0.72 9.96
C SER A 9 15.60 -0.52 10.81
N ILE A 10 15.07 -1.64 10.32
CA ILE A 10 15.29 -2.98 10.86
C ILE A 10 15.79 -3.86 9.72
N ALA A 11 16.82 -4.69 9.99
CA ALA A 11 17.23 -5.77 9.11
C ALA A 11 17.05 -7.10 9.84
N TYR A 12 16.39 -8.05 9.23
CA TYR A 12 16.10 -9.33 9.85
C TYR A 12 17.26 -10.31 9.70
N ASP A 13 17.65 -10.96 10.80
CA ASP A 13 18.63 -12.08 10.76
C ASP A 13 18.00 -13.36 10.18
N ARG A 14 16.73 -13.56 10.49
CA ARG A 14 15.86 -14.60 9.93
C ARG A 14 14.67 -13.88 9.33
N ALA A 15 14.78 -13.61 8.05
CA ALA A 15 13.77 -12.88 7.32
C ALA A 15 12.46 -13.67 7.28
N PRO A 16 11.31 -13.05 7.57
CA PRO A 16 10.03 -13.63 7.22
C PRO A 16 9.81 -13.59 5.71
N TYR A 17 8.91 -14.45 5.24
CA TYR A 17 8.58 -14.60 3.83
C TYR A 17 7.15 -14.16 3.54
N LEU A 18 6.93 -13.67 2.34
CA LEU A 18 5.60 -13.57 1.75
C LEU A 18 5.24 -14.95 1.19
N ILE A 19 4.39 -15.68 1.92
CA ILE A 19 4.00 -17.06 1.57
C ILE A 19 3.04 -17.07 0.39
N SER A 20 2.13 -16.10 0.37
CA SER A 20 1.14 -15.90 -0.69
C SER A 20 0.57 -14.50 -0.63
N SER A 21 -0.06 -14.09 -1.71
CA SER A 21 -0.82 -12.85 -1.78
C SER A 21 -2.06 -13.02 -2.66
N ALA A 22 -3.01 -12.11 -2.51
CA ALA A 22 -4.15 -12.02 -3.40
C ALA A 22 -4.58 -10.57 -3.61
N SER A 23 -5.15 -10.32 -4.80
CA SER A 23 -5.66 -9.03 -5.24
C SER A 23 -7.09 -9.17 -5.75
N VAL A 24 -7.98 -8.36 -5.19
CA VAL A 24 -9.39 -8.26 -5.59
C VAL A 24 -9.64 -6.82 -5.99
N VAL A 25 -10.18 -6.56 -7.18
CA VAL A 25 -10.34 -5.19 -7.69
C VAL A 25 -11.72 -4.97 -8.31
N GLY A 26 -12.09 -3.70 -8.48
CA GLY A 26 -13.27 -3.30 -9.21
C GLY A 26 -13.11 -3.37 -10.73
N LYS A 27 -14.21 -3.11 -11.43
CA LYS A 27 -14.26 -3.17 -12.90
C LYS A 27 -13.27 -2.20 -13.55
N LYS A 28 -13.18 -0.95 -13.06
CA LYS A 28 -12.30 0.08 -13.64
C LYS A 28 -10.83 -0.31 -13.56
N GLU A 29 -10.41 -0.92 -12.48
CA GLU A 29 -9.06 -1.44 -12.26
C GLU A 29 -8.78 -2.64 -13.19
N GLY A 30 -9.79 -3.50 -13.38
CA GLY A 30 -9.71 -4.62 -14.33
C GLY A 30 -9.62 -4.19 -15.80
N GLU A 31 -10.04 -2.99 -16.14
CA GLU A 31 -9.89 -2.38 -17.46
C GLU A 31 -8.54 -1.66 -17.66
N GLY A 32 -7.70 -1.61 -16.61
CA GLY A 32 -6.40 -0.95 -16.62
C GLY A 32 -5.29 -1.81 -17.24
N PRO A 33 -4.07 -1.25 -17.35
CA PRO A 33 -2.93 -1.90 -18.01
C PRO A 33 -2.52 -3.26 -17.42
N ILE A 34 -2.81 -3.49 -16.15
CA ILE A 34 -2.49 -4.74 -15.44
C ILE A 34 -3.76 -5.54 -15.07
N GLY A 35 -4.89 -5.23 -15.71
CA GLY A 35 -6.21 -5.80 -15.37
C GLY A 35 -6.26 -7.33 -15.36
N GLU A 36 -5.59 -7.97 -16.32
CA GLU A 36 -5.54 -9.44 -16.44
C GLU A 36 -4.65 -10.11 -15.35
N MET A 37 -3.90 -9.34 -14.58
CA MET A 37 -3.00 -9.87 -13.54
C MET A 37 -3.69 -9.99 -12.18
N PHE A 38 -4.84 -9.38 -11.97
CA PHE A 38 -5.57 -9.47 -10.71
C PHE A 38 -6.24 -10.83 -10.53
N ASP A 39 -6.29 -11.32 -9.30
CA ASP A 39 -6.88 -12.62 -8.97
C ASP A 39 -8.39 -12.65 -9.14
N LEU A 40 -9.05 -11.53 -8.84
CA LEU A 40 -10.49 -11.39 -8.98
C LEU A 40 -10.84 -9.96 -9.39
N VAL A 41 -11.65 -9.83 -10.43
CA VAL A 41 -12.19 -8.55 -10.91
C VAL A 41 -13.69 -8.55 -10.73
N GLY A 42 -14.24 -7.56 -10.01
CA GLY A 42 -15.68 -7.39 -9.82
C GLY A 42 -16.37 -6.91 -11.08
N GLU A 43 -17.59 -7.40 -11.34
CA GLU A 43 -18.42 -6.98 -12.48
C GLU A 43 -19.02 -5.57 -12.28
N SER A 44 -19.17 -5.16 -11.02
CA SER A 44 -19.71 -3.86 -10.62
C SER A 44 -18.98 -3.30 -9.40
N ASP A 45 -19.14 -2.00 -9.16
CA ASP A 45 -18.62 -1.28 -7.98
C ASP A 45 -19.28 -1.69 -6.67
N LEU A 46 -20.44 -2.30 -6.70
CA LEU A 46 -21.13 -2.83 -5.52
C LEU A 46 -20.70 -4.26 -5.14
N PHE A 47 -19.99 -4.96 -5.99
CA PHE A 47 -19.48 -6.30 -5.73
C PHE A 47 -20.56 -7.29 -5.22
N GLY A 48 -21.81 -7.11 -5.69
CA GLY A 48 -22.96 -7.90 -5.27
C GLY A 48 -23.63 -7.46 -3.95
N GLU A 49 -23.14 -6.41 -3.31
CA GLU A 49 -23.65 -5.87 -2.06
C GLU A 49 -24.59 -4.68 -2.27
N ASN A 50 -25.14 -4.14 -1.19
CA ASN A 50 -26.12 -3.04 -1.25
C ASN A 50 -25.46 -1.65 -1.07
N THR A 51 -24.29 -1.60 -0.45
CA THR A 51 -23.56 -0.36 -0.17
C THR A 51 -22.09 -0.51 -0.56
N TRP A 52 -21.43 0.62 -0.79
CA TRP A 52 -19.98 0.63 -1.13
C TRP A 52 -19.11 0.17 0.04
N GLU A 53 -19.51 0.45 1.28
CA GLU A 53 -18.81 -0.03 2.48
C GLU A 53 -18.90 -1.56 2.61
N GLU A 54 -20.07 -2.14 2.32
CA GLU A 54 -20.23 -3.60 2.28
C GLU A 54 -19.45 -4.23 1.12
N ALA A 55 -19.43 -3.58 -0.06
CA ALA A 55 -18.64 -4.00 -1.20
C ALA A 55 -17.13 -4.04 -0.87
N GLU A 56 -16.60 -2.97 -0.27
CA GLU A 56 -15.22 -2.91 0.19
C GLU A 56 -14.90 -4.00 1.23
N SER A 57 -15.81 -4.21 2.19
CA SER A 57 -15.69 -5.28 3.20
C SER A 57 -15.65 -6.67 2.57
N THR A 58 -16.48 -6.92 1.56
CA THR A 58 -16.50 -8.19 0.82
C THR A 58 -15.21 -8.39 0.03
N MET A 59 -14.73 -7.37 -0.67
CA MET A 59 -13.45 -7.44 -1.39
C MET A 59 -12.28 -7.78 -0.45
N GLN A 60 -12.27 -7.18 0.75
CA GLN A 60 -11.23 -7.44 1.75
C GLN A 60 -11.28 -8.87 2.28
N ARG A 61 -12.48 -9.38 2.57
CA ARG A 61 -12.68 -10.78 2.97
C ARG A 61 -12.24 -11.76 1.88
N GLU A 62 -12.65 -11.54 0.63
CA GLU A 62 -12.29 -12.39 -0.50
C GLU A 62 -10.76 -12.40 -0.73
N ALA A 63 -10.09 -11.25 -0.64
CA ALA A 63 -8.63 -11.19 -0.74
C ALA A 63 -7.96 -12.03 0.35
N CYS A 64 -8.43 -11.96 1.60
CA CYS A 64 -7.93 -12.80 2.70
C CYS A 64 -8.13 -14.30 2.43
N LEU A 65 -9.33 -14.69 2.00
CA LEU A 65 -9.65 -16.08 1.71
C LEU A 65 -8.81 -16.64 0.55
N LEU A 66 -8.63 -15.85 -0.52
CA LEU A 66 -7.79 -16.22 -1.65
C LEU A 66 -6.32 -16.36 -1.25
N ALA A 67 -5.76 -15.42 -0.48
CA ALA A 67 -4.38 -15.48 -0.02
C ALA A 67 -4.14 -16.73 0.85
N MET A 68 -5.03 -17.00 1.80
CA MET A 68 -4.95 -18.22 2.63
C MET A 68 -5.14 -19.50 1.79
N GLY A 69 -6.08 -19.47 0.84
CA GLY A 69 -6.35 -20.61 -0.06
C GLY A 69 -5.15 -20.98 -0.92
N LYS A 70 -4.47 -20.01 -1.52
CA LYS A 70 -3.24 -20.23 -2.30
C LYS A 70 -2.12 -20.88 -1.49
N ALA A 71 -2.02 -20.54 -0.20
CA ALA A 71 -1.03 -21.10 0.72
C ALA A 71 -1.46 -22.43 1.34
N HIS A 72 -2.71 -22.87 1.13
CA HIS A 72 -3.32 -24.01 1.85
C HIS A 72 -3.28 -23.84 3.38
N VAL A 73 -3.46 -22.59 3.86
CA VAL A 73 -3.47 -22.24 5.28
C VAL A 73 -4.91 -21.92 5.70
N SER A 74 -5.38 -22.57 6.77
CA SER A 74 -6.71 -22.31 7.33
C SER A 74 -6.70 -21.11 8.27
N GLN A 75 -7.86 -20.52 8.50
CA GLN A 75 -8.05 -19.38 9.42
C GLN A 75 -7.48 -19.65 10.82
N ASN A 76 -7.64 -20.84 11.33
CA ASN A 76 -7.16 -21.25 12.67
C ASN A 76 -5.62 -21.31 12.79
N GLN A 77 -4.89 -21.32 11.67
CA GLN A 77 -3.44 -21.30 11.65
C GLN A 77 -2.87 -19.87 11.61
N VAL A 78 -3.71 -18.89 11.27
CA VAL A 78 -3.33 -17.47 11.26
C VAL A 78 -3.46 -16.92 12.67
N ARG A 79 -2.35 -16.44 13.23
CA ARG A 79 -2.30 -15.96 14.62
C ARG A 79 -2.93 -14.60 14.81
N TYR A 80 -2.64 -13.67 13.92
CA TYR A 80 -3.11 -12.28 13.93
C TYR A 80 -3.37 -11.79 12.51
N LEU A 81 -4.23 -10.79 12.42
CA LEU A 81 -4.46 -10.01 11.23
C LEU A 81 -4.15 -8.54 11.54
N PHE A 82 -3.35 -7.91 10.67
CA PHE A 82 -3.14 -6.46 10.63
C PHE A 82 -3.87 -5.92 9.41
N GLY A 83 -4.83 -5.05 9.61
CA GLY A 83 -5.65 -4.57 8.50
C GLY A 83 -6.14 -3.14 8.68
N GLY A 84 -6.48 -2.51 7.57
CA GLY A 84 -7.02 -1.17 7.57
C GLY A 84 -7.61 -0.77 6.22
N ASP A 85 -8.31 0.33 6.24
CA ASP A 85 -8.95 0.97 5.10
C ASP A 85 -8.88 2.50 5.24
N LEU A 86 -9.53 3.25 4.35
CA LEU A 86 -9.52 4.72 4.39
C LEU A 86 -10.64 5.32 5.24
N LEU A 87 -11.63 4.52 5.64
CA LEU A 87 -12.84 5.03 6.29
C LEU A 87 -12.63 5.25 7.78
N ARG A 88 -13.46 6.11 8.37
CA ARG A 88 -13.45 6.34 9.80
C ARG A 88 -13.66 5.05 10.56
N GLN A 89 -12.89 4.90 11.62
CA GLN A 89 -12.86 3.75 12.54
C GLN A 89 -12.52 2.42 11.86
N GLY A 90 -12.05 2.41 10.61
CA GLY A 90 -11.73 1.18 9.87
C GLY A 90 -12.96 0.29 9.69
N ILE A 91 -14.10 0.87 9.27
CA ILE A 91 -15.37 0.16 9.25
C ILE A 91 -15.40 -0.93 8.18
N ALA A 92 -14.82 -0.70 6.99
CA ALA A 92 -14.75 -1.70 5.95
C ALA A 92 -13.94 -2.92 6.40
N THR A 93 -12.80 -2.69 7.08
CA THR A 93 -11.98 -3.75 7.66
C THR A 93 -12.73 -4.52 8.74
N SER A 94 -13.36 -3.80 9.68
CA SER A 94 -14.08 -4.42 10.79
C SER A 94 -15.19 -5.36 10.30
N MET A 95 -16.00 -4.92 9.33
CA MET A 95 -17.05 -5.73 8.73
C MET A 95 -16.50 -6.85 7.83
N GLY A 96 -15.42 -6.57 7.09
CA GLY A 96 -14.83 -7.50 6.15
C GLY A 96 -14.20 -8.71 6.83
N VAL A 97 -13.43 -8.50 7.90
CA VAL A 97 -12.69 -9.58 8.57
C VAL A 97 -13.44 -10.24 9.74
N GLU A 98 -14.57 -9.68 10.15
CA GLU A 98 -15.39 -10.23 11.27
C GLU A 98 -15.65 -11.73 11.10
N LYS A 99 -16.05 -12.16 9.90
CA LYS A 99 -16.36 -13.57 9.61
C LYS A 99 -15.14 -14.49 9.59
N LEU A 100 -13.93 -13.94 9.52
CA LEU A 100 -12.70 -14.73 9.56
C LEU A 100 -12.36 -15.18 10.98
N GLN A 101 -12.89 -14.53 12.01
CA GLN A 101 -12.67 -14.85 13.43
C GLN A 101 -11.19 -14.92 13.81
N ILE A 102 -10.33 -14.14 13.12
CA ILE A 102 -8.90 -13.99 13.39
C ILE A 102 -8.71 -12.78 14.29
N PRO A 103 -7.98 -12.88 15.41
CA PRO A 103 -7.64 -11.72 16.24
C PRO A 103 -6.94 -10.63 15.41
N MET A 104 -7.44 -9.39 15.45
CA MET A 104 -6.95 -8.33 14.58
C MET A 104 -6.50 -7.07 15.31
N PHE A 105 -5.59 -6.35 14.66
CA PHE A 105 -5.26 -4.96 14.94
C PHE A 105 -5.72 -4.10 13.76
N GLY A 106 -6.60 -3.13 14.04
CA GLY A 106 -6.99 -2.11 13.08
C GLY A 106 -5.89 -1.04 12.97
N LEU A 107 -5.48 -0.75 11.74
CA LEU A 107 -4.41 0.20 11.43
C LEU A 107 -4.94 1.39 10.65
N TYR A 108 -4.28 2.54 10.77
CA TYR A 108 -4.60 3.71 9.97
C TYR A 108 -3.36 4.57 9.67
N GLY A 109 -2.80 4.40 8.50
CA GLY A 109 -1.75 5.23 7.90
C GLY A 109 -2.21 5.86 6.58
N ALA A 110 -3.51 6.11 6.40
CA ALA A 110 -4.13 6.48 5.13
C ALA A 110 -3.70 5.49 4.02
N CYS A 111 -3.30 5.96 2.82
CA CYS A 111 -2.88 5.08 1.73
C CYS A 111 -1.62 4.25 2.05
N SER A 112 -0.80 4.63 3.06
CA SER A 112 0.39 3.88 3.47
C SER A 112 0.09 2.65 4.35
N THR A 113 -1.15 2.41 4.73
CA THR A 113 -1.55 1.33 5.66
C THR A 113 -1.09 -0.05 5.19
N SER A 114 -0.94 -0.29 3.89
CA SER A 114 -0.39 -1.56 3.37
C SER A 114 1.07 -1.78 3.78
N GLY A 115 1.89 -0.73 3.80
CA GLY A 115 3.27 -0.79 4.30
C GLY A 115 3.33 -0.96 5.80
N GLU A 116 2.44 -0.28 6.54
CA GLU A 116 2.30 -0.42 8.00
C GLU A 116 1.91 -1.86 8.37
N ALA A 117 0.90 -2.44 7.69
CA ALA A 117 0.44 -3.79 7.94
C ALA A 117 1.53 -4.84 7.64
N LEU A 118 2.25 -4.71 6.52
CA LEU A 118 3.36 -5.60 6.17
C LEU A 118 4.53 -5.46 7.14
N ALA A 119 4.86 -4.23 7.58
CA ALA A 119 5.90 -4.00 8.59
C ALA A 119 5.58 -4.73 9.88
N LEU A 120 4.38 -4.52 10.43
CA LEU A 120 3.94 -5.15 11.69
C LEU A 120 3.81 -6.68 11.57
N ALA A 121 3.31 -7.19 10.44
CA ALA A 121 3.23 -8.62 10.18
C ALA A 121 4.63 -9.25 10.16
N SER A 122 5.57 -8.64 9.44
CA SER A 122 6.96 -9.13 9.36
C SER A 122 7.68 -9.08 10.72
N MET A 123 7.53 -7.98 11.47
CA MET A 123 8.08 -7.86 12.82
C MET A 123 7.52 -8.93 13.75
N SER A 124 6.22 -9.20 13.68
CA SER A 124 5.55 -10.18 14.53
C SER A 124 5.99 -11.62 14.21
N VAL A 125 6.17 -11.97 12.93
CA VAL A 125 6.70 -13.27 12.50
C VAL A 125 8.16 -13.41 12.92
N ALA A 126 8.99 -12.40 12.69
CA ALA A 126 10.41 -12.41 13.07
C ALA A 126 10.60 -12.53 14.59
N ALA A 127 9.74 -11.89 15.39
CA ALA A 127 9.73 -11.99 16.86
C ALA A 127 9.17 -13.33 17.37
N GLY A 128 8.57 -14.15 16.50
CA GLY A 128 8.03 -15.45 16.90
C GLY A 128 6.62 -15.41 17.50
N TYR A 129 5.88 -14.31 17.35
CA TYR A 129 4.52 -14.17 17.86
C TYR A 129 3.47 -14.95 17.05
N GLY A 130 3.80 -15.40 15.85
CA GLY A 130 2.97 -16.25 15.01
C GLY A 130 3.79 -16.95 13.93
N GLU A 131 3.29 -18.09 13.47
CA GLU A 131 3.85 -18.79 12.30
C GLU A 131 3.33 -18.18 11.02
N TYR A 132 2.04 -17.86 10.99
CA TYR A 132 1.36 -17.14 9.92
C TYR A 132 0.65 -15.92 10.46
N ILE A 133 0.82 -14.80 9.77
CA ILE A 133 0.17 -13.53 10.07
C ILE A 133 -0.36 -12.95 8.76
N LEU A 134 -1.58 -12.44 8.77
CA LEU A 134 -2.24 -11.87 7.62
C LEU A 134 -2.12 -10.34 7.68
N ALA A 135 -1.74 -9.72 6.57
CA ALA A 135 -1.80 -8.29 6.34
C ALA A 135 -2.81 -8.01 5.22
N VAL A 136 -3.75 -7.10 5.42
CA VAL A 136 -4.77 -6.78 4.42
C VAL A 136 -5.13 -5.30 4.45
N THR A 137 -5.27 -4.71 3.28
CA THR A 137 -5.81 -3.34 3.16
C THR A 137 -6.73 -3.22 1.95
N SER A 138 -7.67 -2.30 2.05
CA SER A 138 -8.63 -2.01 0.99
C SER A 138 -8.90 -0.52 0.86
N SER A 139 -9.41 -0.15 -0.28
CA SER A 139 -10.06 1.14 -0.52
C SER A 139 -11.16 0.95 -1.56
N HIS A 140 -12.12 1.87 -1.59
CA HIS A 140 -13.21 1.89 -2.56
C HIS A 140 -13.50 3.32 -2.98
N PHE A 141 -13.60 3.58 -4.29
CA PHE A 141 -13.84 4.93 -4.80
C PHE A 141 -15.08 5.57 -4.18
N GLY A 142 -16.22 4.88 -4.22
CA GLY A 142 -17.49 5.44 -3.74
C GLY A 142 -17.50 5.76 -2.25
N SER A 143 -16.98 4.88 -1.40
CA SER A 143 -16.90 5.11 0.05
C SER A 143 -15.90 6.21 0.39
N ALA A 144 -14.74 6.24 -0.28
CA ALA A 144 -13.73 7.29 -0.07
C ALA A 144 -14.21 8.67 -0.53
N GLU A 145 -14.87 8.77 -1.70
CA GLU A 145 -15.44 10.04 -2.16
C GLU A 145 -16.52 10.56 -1.20
N LYS A 146 -17.36 9.67 -0.67
CA LYS A 146 -18.37 10.00 0.34
C LYS A 146 -17.76 10.49 1.66
N GLU A 147 -16.61 9.93 2.05
CA GLU A 147 -15.89 10.31 3.26
C GLU A 147 -15.16 11.64 3.11
N PHE A 148 -14.45 11.84 1.99
CA PHE A 148 -13.48 12.95 1.84
C PHE A 148 -13.98 14.09 0.93
N ARG A 149 -14.95 13.85 0.05
CA ARG A 149 -15.43 14.82 -0.96
C ARG A 149 -16.95 14.97 -0.95
N PHE A 150 -17.55 14.96 0.22
CA PHE A 150 -18.97 15.23 0.34
C PHE A 150 -19.30 16.71 0.05
N PRO A 151 -20.34 17.03 -0.71
CA PRO A 151 -21.32 16.13 -1.34
C PRO A 151 -20.79 15.45 -2.62
N LEU A 152 -21.19 14.20 -2.84
CA LEU A 152 -20.76 13.35 -3.96
C LEU A 152 -21.02 13.95 -5.34
N SER A 153 -21.98 14.87 -5.48
CA SER A 153 -22.28 15.57 -6.73
C SER A 153 -21.08 16.38 -7.28
N TYR A 154 -20.07 16.65 -6.46
CA TYR A 154 -18.84 17.30 -6.87
C TYR A 154 -17.68 16.34 -7.12
N ALA A 155 -17.85 15.04 -6.92
CA ALA A 155 -16.78 14.05 -7.08
C ALA A 155 -16.17 13.99 -8.48
N ASN A 156 -16.90 14.42 -9.51
CA ASN A 156 -16.42 14.53 -10.88
C ASN A 156 -15.66 15.86 -11.19
N GLN A 157 -15.68 16.80 -10.27
CA GLN A 157 -14.97 18.09 -10.40
C GLN A 157 -13.57 17.97 -9.78
N ARG A 158 -12.67 17.28 -10.49
CA ARG A 158 -11.32 16.99 -10.00
C ARG A 158 -10.28 17.80 -10.78
N PRO A 159 -9.33 18.51 -10.10
CA PRO A 159 -8.18 19.09 -10.77
C PRO A 159 -7.25 18.00 -11.33
N LEU A 160 -6.33 18.38 -12.22
CA LEU A 160 -5.36 17.46 -12.82
C LEU A 160 -4.39 16.85 -11.78
N SER A 161 -4.25 17.47 -10.61
CA SER A 161 -3.47 16.95 -9.47
C SER A 161 -4.19 15.91 -8.63
N ALA A 162 -5.52 15.75 -8.80
CA ALA A 162 -6.31 14.79 -8.02
C ALA A 162 -6.08 13.36 -8.49
N HIS A 163 -6.12 12.45 -7.53
CA HIS A 163 -6.07 11.01 -7.77
C HIS A 163 -7.47 10.40 -7.88
N TRP A 164 -7.52 9.21 -8.46
CA TRP A 164 -8.68 8.32 -8.41
C TRP A 164 -8.46 7.26 -7.35
N THR A 165 -9.32 7.19 -6.34
CA THR A 165 -9.23 6.13 -5.35
C THR A 165 -9.48 4.77 -5.99
N VAL A 166 -8.54 3.86 -5.83
CA VAL A 166 -8.63 2.48 -6.32
C VAL A 166 -9.71 1.73 -5.55
N THR A 167 -10.58 1.05 -6.28
CA THR A 167 -11.53 0.08 -5.72
C THR A 167 -10.85 -1.27 -5.71
N GLY A 168 -10.35 -1.70 -4.54
CA GLY A 168 -9.64 -2.97 -4.44
C GLY A 168 -9.12 -3.27 -3.05
N SER A 169 -8.75 -4.53 -2.87
CA SER A 169 -8.12 -5.06 -1.66
C SER A 169 -6.95 -5.98 -2.02
N GLY A 170 -5.86 -5.83 -1.28
CA GLY A 170 -4.72 -6.74 -1.33
C GLY A 170 -4.48 -7.39 0.02
N ALA A 171 -4.31 -8.72 0.03
CA ALA A 171 -4.00 -9.50 1.23
C ALA A 171 -2.70 -10.27 1.06
N PHE A 172 -1.94 -10.37 2.15
CA PHE A 172 -0.61 -10.98 2.18
C PHE A 172 -0.49 -11.92 3.38
N LEU A 173 -0.16 -13.16 3.13
CA LEU A 173 0.18 -14.11 4.20
C LEU A 173 1.69 -14.07 4.43
N VAL A 174 2.08 -13.59 5.59
CA VAL A 174 3.49 -13.51 6.02
C VAL A 174 3.78 -14.67 6.97
N GLY A 175 4.89 -15.37 6.78
CA GLY A 175 5.22 -16.55 7.58
C GLY A 175 6.71 -16.84 7.64
N LYS A 176 7.06 -17.94 8.37
CA LYS A 176 8.43 -18.41 8.52
C LYS A 176 8.86 -19.41 7.45
N LYS A 177 7.89 -20.04 6.78
CA LYS A 177 8.15 -21.02 5.73
C LYS A 177 8.82 -20.31 4.55
N GLU A 178 9.87 -20.90 4.01
CA GLU A 178 10.57 -20.39 2.84
C GLU A 178 9.63 -20.27 1.64
N SER A 179 9.78 -19.19 0.90
CA SER A 179 9.06 -18.81 -0.31
C SER A 179 10.01 -18.02 -1.21
N HIS A 180 9.63 -17.75 -2.44
CA HIS A 180 10.46 -17.01 -3.40
C HIS A 180 10.64 -15.52 -3.08
N VAL A 181 9.89 -14.97 -2.11
CA VAL A 181 10.00 -13.57 -1.71
C VAL A 181 10.18 -13.47 -0.20
N ARG A 182 11.32 -12.95 0.23
CA ARG A 182 11.57 -12.65 1.64
C ARG A 182 11.46 -11.16 1.92
N ILE A 183 11.05 -10.84 3.14
CA ILE A 183 11.09 -9.48 3.69
C ILE A 183 12.40 -9.34 4.46
N SER A 184 13.44 -8.78 3.84
CA SER A 184 14.78 -8.72 4.44
C SER A 184 14.95 -7.58 5.44
N GLY A 185 14.10 -6.55 5.36
CA GLY A 185 14.12 -5.42 6.26
C GLY A 185 13.00 -4.43 6.00
N LEU A 186 12.98 -3.38 6.79
CA LEU A 186 12.02 -2.29 6.68
C LEU A 186 12.58 -0.96 7.21
N THR A 187 11.94 0.14 6.84
CA THR A 187 12.17 1.47 7.42
C THR A 187 10.84 2.06 7.85
N VAL A 188 10.70 2.32 9.15
CA VAL A 188 9.49 2.96 9.70
C VAL A 188 9.57 4.46 9.42
N GLY A 189 8.59 5.00 8.71
CA GLY A 189 8.52 6.41 8.37
C GLY A 189 8.06 7.30 9.52
N LYS A 190 8.37 8.57 9.38
CA LYS A 190 7.86 9.65 10.25
C LYS A 190 6.74 10.40 9.55
N ILE A 191 5.89 11.05 10.33
CA ILE A 191 4.98 12.06 9.81
C ILE A 191 5.81 13.28 9.39
N VAL A 192 5.66 13.70 8.12
CA VAL A 192 6.34 14.87 7.55
C VAL A 192 5.29 15.85 7.04
N ASP A 193 5.38 17.10 7.48
CA ASP A 193 4.46 18.16 7.10
C ASP A 193 5.20 19.38 6.55
N TYR A 194 4.99 19.70 5.29
CA TYR A 194 5.52 20.90 4.63
C TYR A 194 4.51 22.04 4.59
N GLY A 195 3.41 21.94 5.34
CA GLY A 195 2.40 23.00 5.45
C GLY A 195 1.46 23.09 4.25
N LEU A 196 1.39 22.06 3.41
CA LEU A 196 0.50 22.03 2.25
C LEU A 196 -0.96 21.87 2.69
N LYS A 197 -1.84 22.69 2.09
CA LYS A 197 -3.26 22.74 2.44
C LYS A 197 -4.18 22.37 1.28
N ASP A 198 -3.65 21.89 0.17
CA ASP A 198 -4.43 21.45 -0.98
C ASP A 198 -4.76 19.96 -0.89
N SER A 199 -5.95 19.65 -0.41
CA SER A 199 -6.45 18.27 -0.29
C SER A 199 -6.67 17.59 -1.64
N GLN A 200 -6.69 18.34 -2.75
CA GLN A 200 -6.79 17.81 -4.10
C GLN A 200 -5.41 17.52 -4.74
N ASN A 201 -4.33 17.76 -4.00
CA ASN A 201 -2.97 17.48 -4.43
C ASN A 201 -2.24 16.60 -3.40
N MET A 202 -2.79 15.41 -3.19
CA MET A 202 -2.24 14.45 -2.22
C MET A 202 -0.81 14.03 -2.56
N GLY A 203 -0.46 13.91 -3.85
CA GLY A 203 0.90 13.59 -4.27
C GLY A 203 1.94 14.57 -3.73
N ALA A 204 1.65 15.87 -3.78
CA ALA A 204 2.52 16.89 -3.19
C ALA A 204 2.61 16.78 -1.66
N CYS A 205 1.52 16.42 -0.99
CA CYS A 205 1.50 16.22 0.47
C CYS A 205 2.32 14.99 0.89
N MET A 206 2.31 13.93 0.10
CA MET A 206 2.97 12.64 0.40
C MET A 206 4.46 12.62 0.02
N ALA A 207 4.87 13.32 -1.03
CA ALA A 207 6.23 13.27 -1.57
C ALA A 207 7.33 13.58 -0.53
N PRO A 208 7.19 14.55 0.40
CA PRO A 208 8.17 14.79 1.46
C PRO A 208 8.38 13.60 2.40
N ALA A 209 7.31 12.89 2.77
CA ALA A 209 7.40 11.70 3.62
C ALA A 209 8.03 10.52 2.87
N ALA A 210 7.70 10.34 1.60
CA ALA A 210 8.35 9.35 0.75
C ALA A 210 9.85 9.64 0.60
N CYS A 211 10.22 10.90 0.38
CA CYS A 211 11.62 11.33 0.31
C CYS A 211 12.36 11.04 1.61
N ASP A 212 11.79 11.40 2.78
CA ASP A 212 12.41 11.14 4.08
C ASP A 212 12.63 9.64 4.29
N THR A 213 11.62 8.82 4.02
CA THR A 213 11.69 7.37 4.24
C THR A 213 12.67 6.68 3.30
N ILE A 214 12.68 7.02 2.01
CA ILE A 214 13.63 6.47 1.03
C ILE A 214 15.06 6.89 1.40
N TRP A 215 15.28 8.17 1.66
CA TRP A 215 16.59 8.68 2.06
C TRP A 215 17.07 8.00 3.34
N GLN A 216 16.21 7.89 4.36
CA GLN A 216 16.58 7.25 5.62
C GLN A 216 16.91 5.76 5.45
N ASN A 217 16.18 5.06 4.59
CA ASN A 217 16.49 3.68 4.24
C ASN A 217 17.92 3.56 3.67
N LEU A 218 18.25 4.39 2.68
CA LEU A 218 19.58 4.39 2.07
C LEU A 218 20.69 4.68 3.09
N GLN A 219 20.46 5.65 4.01
CA GLN A 219 21.43 5.98 5.07
C GLN A 219 21.58 4.84 6.09
N ASP A 220 20.47 4.29 6.58
CA ASP A 220 20.47 3.29 7.64
C ASP A 220 21.11 1.96 7.19
N PHE A 221 20.88 1.58 5.92
CA PHE A 221 21.48 0.38 5.34
C PHE A 221 22.89 0.63 4.77
N GLY A 222 23.31 1.88 4.58
CA GLY A 222 24.60 2.26 4.00
C GLY A 222 24.72 1.86 2.53
N ILE A 223 23.64 2.04 1.77
CA ILE A 223 23.50 1.64 0.36
C ILE A 223 23.08 2.83 -0.51
N THR A 224 23.04 2.61 -1.80
CA THR A 224 22.64 3.57 -2.82
C THR A 224 21.39 3.08 -3.57
N PRO A 225 20.71 3.92 -4.36
CA PRO A 225 19.60 3.48 -5.21
C PRO A 225 19.98 2.34 -6.17
N GLU A 226 21.27 2.20 -6.54
CA GLU A 226 21.73 1.15 -7.45
C GLU A 226 21.65 -0.25 -6.84
N ASP A 227 21.59 -0.36 -5.51
CA ASP A 227 21.43 -1.62 -4.79
C ASP A 227 19.99 -2.17 -4.85
N TYR A 228 19.07 -1.41 -5.43
CA TYR A 228 17.70 -1.83 -5.71
C TYR A 228 17.47 -2.04 -7.20
N SER A 229 16.77 -3.11 -7.57
CA SER A 229 16.23 -3.28 -8.92
C SER A 229 15.16 -2.21 -9.20
N ARG A 230 14.32 -1.94 -8.20
CA ARG A 230 13.28 -0.89 -8.25
C ARG A 230 13.05 -0.27 -6.87
N ILE A 231 12.67 1.02 -6.88
CA ILE A 231 12.12 1.77 -5.75
C ILE A 231 10.70 2.12 -6.14
N ILE A 232 9.70 1.61 -5.41
CA ILE A 232 8.30 1.64 -5.85
C ILE A 232 7.45 2.35 -4.80
N THR A 233 6.85 3.49 -5.16
CA THR A 233 5.92 4.24 -4.30
C THR A 233 4.48 3.76 -4.48
N GLY A 234 3.65 4.01 -3.46
CA GLY A 234 2.27 3.54 -3.43
C GLY A 234 1.35 4.31 -4.37
N ASP A 235 1.31 5.62 -4.24
CA ASP A 235 0.31 6.44 -4.91
C ASP A 235 0.70 7.93 -4.97
N LEU A 236 1.95 8.23 -5.24
CA LEU A 236 2.40 9.61 -5.46
C LEU A 236 1.80 10.20 -6.74
N GLY A 237 1.58 9.37 -7.73
CA GLY A 237 1.13 9.78 -9.05
C GLY A 237 2.12 10.71 -9.75
N TYR A 238 1.73 11.26 -10.88
CA TYR A 238 2.61 12.06 -11.73
C TYR A 238 3.15 13.32 -11.03
N VAL A 239 2.32 14.01 -10.24
CA VAL A 239 2.70 15.23 -9.53
C VAL A 239 3.66 14.91 -8.38
N GLY A 240 3.29 13.96 -7.52
CA GLY A 240 4.11 13.59 -6.37
C GLY A 240 5.44 12.94 -6.78
N GLN A 241 5.45 12.15 -7.85
CA GLN A 241 6.68 11.58 -8.43
C GLN A 241 7.68 12.68 -8.83
N SER A 242 7.24 13.71 -9.53
CA SER A 242 8.10 14.81 -9.95
C SER A 242 8.72 15.52 -8.74
N ILE A 243 7.92 15.79 -7.72
CA ILE A 243 8.38 16.43 -6.48
C ILE A 243 9.37 15.50 -5.74
N LEU A 244 9.07 14.20 -5.67
CA LEU A 244 9.99 13.22 -5.04
C LEU A 244 11.37 13.22 -5.71
N PHE A 245 11.41 13.27 -7.04
CA PHE A 245 12.68 13.30 -7.77
C PHE A 245 13.51 14.54 -7.42
N ASP A 246 12.89 15.70 -7.38
CA ASP A 246 13.58 16.95 -7.04
C ASP A 246 14.10 16.91 -5.60
N LEU A 247 13.27 16.46 -4.63
CA LEU A 247 13.66 16.35 -3.22
C LEU A 247 14.80 15.36 -2.98
N LEU A 248 14.80 14.22 -3.67
CA LEU A 248 15.90 13.24 -3.55
C LEU A 248 17.16 13.71 -4.26
N LEU A 249 17.03 14.43 -5.37
CA LEU A 249 18.18 15.03 -6.06
C LEU A 249 18.89 16.07 -5.19
N GLU A 250 18.16 16.89 -4.42
CA GLU A 250 18.72 17.79 -3.41
C GLU A 250 19.50 17.05 -2.32
N LYS A 251 19.13 15.80 -2.02
CA LYS A 251 19.86 14.90 -1.10
C LYS A 251 21.00 14.12 -1.77
N GLY A 252 21.24 14.35 -3.07
CA GLY A 252 22.30 13.72 -3.84
C GLY A 252 21.95 12.36 -4.46
N TYR A 253 20.65 12.00 -4.52
CA TYR A 253 20.19 10.73 -5.09
C TYR A 253 19.29 10.94 -6.31
N ASP A 254 19.61 10.32 -7.43
CA ASP A 254 18.73 10.24 -8.60
C ASP A 254 18.13 8.83 -8.70
N ILE A 255 16.81 8.75 -8.56
CA ILE A 255 16.08 7.48 -8.62
C ILE A 255 15.24 7.32 -9.90
N ARG A 256 15.26 8.28 -10.83
CA ARG A 256 14.38 8.29 -12.02
C ARG A 256 14.46 7.01 -12.84
N GLY A 257 15.65 6.43 -13.00
CA GLY A 257 15.85 5.17 -13.72
C GLY A 257 15.36 3.90 -13.00
N LYS A 258 15.05 3.99 -11.71
CA LYS A 258 14.67 2.87 -10.84
C LYS A 258 13.25 2.99 -10.30
N HIS A 259 12.65 4.17 -10.42
CA HIS A 259 11.36 4.47 -9.79
C HIS A 259 10.18 3.93 -10.60
N LEU A 260 9.20 3.40 -9.88
CA LEU A 260 7.84 3.11 -10.32
C LEU A 260 6.85 3.64 -9.28
N ASP A 261 5.61 3.88 -9.70
CA ASP A 261 4.51 4.25 -8.79
C ASP A 261 3.30 3.37 -9.08
N CYS A 262 2.70 2.80 -8.03
CA CYS A 262 1.56 1.89 -8.18
C CYS A 262 0.35 2.61 -8.77
N GLY A 263 0.11 3.87 -8.35
CA GLY A 263 -0.99 4.67 -8.87
C GLY A 263 -0.86 5.00 -10.36
N MET A 264 0.38 5.10 -10.87
CA MET A 264 0.66 5.27 -12.29
C MET A 264 0.62 3.96 -13.08
N THR A 265 0.75 2.82 -12.38
CA THR A 265 0.80 1.49 -13.00
C THR A 265 -0.60 0.90 -13.20
N ILE A 266 -1.52 1.17 -12.27
CA ILE A 266 -2.83 0.51 -12.22
C ILE A 266 -3.81 1.04 -13.27
N PHE A 267 -3.71 2.32 -13.66
CA PHE A 267 -4.60 2.96 -14.60
C PHE A 267 -3.88 3.50 -15.84
N ASP A 268 -4.56 3.48 -16.97
CA ASP A 268 -4.13 4.21 -18.16
C ASP A 268 -4.58 5.67 -18.07
N GLN A 269 -3.60 6.57 -17.99
CA GLN A 269 -3.87 8.01 -17.82
C GLN A 269 -4.65 8.63 -18.99
N GLN A 270 -4.49 8.09 -20.21
CA GLN A 270 -5.09 8.68 -21.41
C GLN A 270 -6.54 8.27 -21.61
N THR A 271 -6.90 7.06 -21.17
CA THR A 271 -8.21 6.47 -21.48
C THR A 271 -9.14 6.33 -20.29
N GLN A 272 -8.61 6.36 -19.04
CA GLN A 272 -9.40 6.06 -17.84
C GLN A 272 -9.76 7.28 -16.98
N ASP A 273 -9.42 8.51 -17.39
CA ASP A 273 -9.76 9.75 -16.67
C ASP A 273 -9.38 9.74 -15.18
N THR A 274 -8.15 9.35 -14.87
CA THR A 274 -7.65 9.25 -13.49
C THR A 274 -6.72 10.38 -13.07
N HIS A 275 -6.48 11.36 -13.94
CA HIS A 275 -5.66 12.57 -13.74
C HIS A 275 -4.25 12.25 -13.22
N ALA A 276 -4.00 12.43 -11.90
CA ALA A 276 -2.67 12.16 -11.33
C ALA A 276 -2.34 10.68 -11.18
N GLY A 277 -3.31 9.79 -11.36
CA GLY A 277 -3.16 8.34 -11.21
C GLY A 277 -4.06 7.75 -10.13
N GLY A 278 -3.85 6.49 -9.78
CA GLY A 278 -4.55 5.79 -8.71
C GLY A 278 -4.06 6.19 -7.32
N SER A 279 -4.90 6.01 -6.30
CA SER A 279 -4.59 6.27 -4.90
C SER A 279 -5.34 5.30 -3.98
N GLY A 280 -4.95 5.30 -2.71
CA GLY A 280 -5.60 4.50 -1.66
C GLY A 280 -4.77 3.31 -1.20
N CYS A 281 -5.06 2.80 -0.01
CA CYS A 281 -4.34 1.63 0.52
C CYS A 281 -4.64 0.33 -0.26
N GLY A 282 -5.74 0.27 -0.99
CA GLY A 282 -6.00 -0.77 -1.98
C GLY A 282 -5.10 -0.65 -3.21
N CYS A 283 -4.69 0.56 -3.62
CA CYS A 283 -3.82 0.78 -4.77
C CYS A 283 -2.47 0.08 -4.62
N ALA A 284 -1.70 0.46 -3.60
CA ALA A 284 -0.39 -0.12 -3.34
C ALA A 284 -0.46 -1.64 -3.10
N ALA A 285 -1.48 -2.11 -2.37
CA ALA A 285 -1.64 -3.52 -2.04
C ALA A 285 -1.98 -4.38 -3.27
N THR A 286 -2.91 -3.96 -4.11
CA THR A 286 -3.30 -4.74 -5.30
C THR A 286 -2.18 -4.80 -6.34
N VAL A 287 -1.47 -3.69 -6.57
CA VAL A 287 -0.32 -3.65 -7.49
C VAL A 287 0.86 -4.46 -6.95
N LEU A 288 1.10 -4.44 -5.62
CA LEU A 288 2.11 -5.30 -5.02
C LEU A 288 1.82 -6.77 -5.33
N SER A 289 0.59 -7.23 -5.04
CA SER A 289 0.19 -8.62 -5.25
C SER A 289 0.20 -9.04 -6.73
N ALA A 290 -0.42 -8.25 -7.60
CA ALA A 290 -0.65 -8.65 -8.99
C ALA A 290 0.57 -8.44 -9.91
N TYR A 291 1.37 -7.41 -9.66
CA TYR A 291 2.42 -6.99 -10.59
C TYR A 291 3.84 -7.11 -10.02
N ILE A 292 4.06 -6.62 -8.78
CA ILE A 292 5.40 -6.50 -8.22
C ILE A 292 5.92 -7.87 -7.74
N LEU A 293 5.14 -8.58 -6.92
CA LEU A 293 5.56 -9.88 -6.37
C LEU A 293 5.87 -10.91 -7.44
N PRO A 294 5.05 -11.09 -8.51
CA PRO A 294 5.38 -12.02 -9.57
C PRO A 294 6.72 -11.73 -10.28
N LYS A 295 7.16 -10.46 -10.34
CA LYS A 295 8.46 -10.10 -10.92
C LYS A 295 9.62 -10.45 -9.99
N ILE A 296 9.43 -10.31 -8.68
CA ILE A 296 10.41 -10.73 -7.68
C ILE A 296 10.47 -12.27 -7.65
N GLU A 297 9.34 -12.96 -7.63
CA GLU A 297 9.25 -14.43 -7.60
C GLU A 297 9.99 -15.08 -8.78
N ARG A 298 9.96 -14.46 -9.97
CA ARG A 298 10.67 -14.94 -11.15
C ARG A 298 12.13 -14.49 -11.24
N GLY A 299 12.64 -13.75 -10.24
CA GLY A 299 13.99 -13.21 -10.24
C GLY A 299 14.22 -12.10 -11.30
N GLU A 300 13.13 -11.52 -11.87
CA GLU A 300 13.27 -10.35 -12.75
C GLU A 300 13.75 -9.12 -11.97
N TRP A 301 13.36 -9.04 -10.70
CA TRP A 301 13.79 -8.03 -9.74
C TRP A 301 14.34 -8.71 -8.48
N GLU A 302 15.64 -8.55 -8.27
CA GLU A 302 16.35 -9.18 -7.15
C GLU A 302 16.04 -8.52 -5.81
N ARG A 303 15.92 -7.18 -5.80
CA ARG A 303 15.68 -6.41 -4.59
C ARG A 303 14.84 -5.18 -4.88
N VAL A 304 13.75 -5.05 -4.16
CA VAL A 304 12.77 -3.96 -4.33
C VAL A 304 12.58 -3.22 -3.00
N LEU A 305 12.61 -1.89 -3.05
CA LEU A 305 12.12 -1.05 -1.97
C LEU A 305 10.68 -0.65 -2.26
N PHE A 306 9.74 -1.23 -1.54
CA PHE A 306 8.32 -0.94 -1.64
C PHE A 306 7.93 0.10 -0.59
N VAL A 307 7.41 1.25 -1.02
CA VAL A 307 7.20 2.44 -0.19
C VAL A 307 5.77 2.96 -0.37
N PRO A 308 4.77 2.31 0.23
CA PRO A 308 3.42 2.87 0.30
C PRO A 308 3.41 4.24 0.98
N THR A 309 2.68 5.16 0.38
CA THR A 309 2.59 6.57 0.76
C THR A 309 1.20 6.91 1.26
N GLY A 310 1.06 7.86 2.15
CA GLY A 310 -0.23 8.26 2.71
C GLY A 310 -0.31 9.74 3.03
N ALA A 311 -1.45 10.36 2.69
CA ALA A 311 -1.82 11.71 3.09
C ALA A 311 -2.76 11.62 4.30
N LEU A 312 -2.32 12.09 5.46
CA LEU A 312 -3.08 12.05 6.71
C LEU A 312 -4.11 13.20 6.73
N MET A 313 -5.10 13.08 5.88
CA MET A 313 -6.14 14.08 5.72
C MET A 313 -7.32 13.82 6.68
N SER A 314 -7.68 14.86 7.45
CA SER A 314 -8.93 14.90 8.18
C SER A 314 -9.79 16.02 7.62
N THR A 315 -11.00 15.69 7.18
CA THR A 315 -11.95 16.69 6.64
C THR A 315 -12.31 17.77 7.66
N VAL A 316 -12.32 17.43 8.94
CA VAL A 316 -12.55 18.41 10.03
C VAL A 316 -11.36 19.37 10.12
N SER A 317 -10.16 18.86 10.30
CA SER A 317 -8.95 19.70 10.45
C SER A 317 -8.65 20.51 9.20
N TYR A 318 -8.83 19.91 8.01
CA TYR A 318 -8.63 20.59 6.74
C TYR A 318 -9.61 21.77 6.58
N ASN A 319 -10.90 21.59 6.88
CA ASN A 319 -11.90 22.64 6.81
C ASN A 319 -11.62 23.78 7.82
N GLU A 320 -10.87 23.52 8.88
CA GLU A 320 -10.37 24.52 9.84
C GLU A 320 -9.04 25.16 9.40
N GLY A 321 -8.52 24.80 8.22
CA GLY A 321 -7.33 25.39 7.61
C GLY A 321 -6.01 24.73 8.03
N ALA A 322 -6.05 23.52 8.61
CA ALA A 322 -4.85 22.74 8.87
C ALA A 322 -4.20 22.23 7.58
N SER A 323 -2.90 21.94 7.63
CA SER A 323 -2.16 21.28 6.57
C SER A 323 -2.47 19.79 6.51
N VAL A 324 -2.06 19.14 5.42
CA VAL A 324 -2.17 17.69 5.20
C VAL A 324 -0.77 17.07 5.30
N PRO A 325 -0.39 16.48 6.44
CA PRO A 325 0.90 15.82 6.58
C PRO A 325 0.94 14.50 5.81
N GLY A 326 2.15 14.08 5.38
CA GLY A 326 2.39 12.80 4.75
C GLY A 326 3.04 11.79 5.69
N ILE A 327 2.89 10.50 5.36
CA ILE A 327 3.61 9.39 5.97
C ILE A 327 3.94 8.34 4.91
N ALA A 328 5.04 7.61 5.09
CA ALA A 328 5.40 6.48 4.24
C ALA A 328 6.20 5.45 5.04
N HIS A 329 5.95 4.17 4.79
CA HIS A 329 6.74 3.08 5.36
C HIS A 329 7.39 2.30 4.22
N ALA A 330 8.64 1.87 4.39
CA ALA A 330 9.35 1.11 3.36
C ALA A 330 9.58 -0.34 3.78
N ILE A 331 9.31 -1.26 2.87
CA ILE A 331 9.55 -2.70 3.01
C ILE A 331 10.60 -3.12 1.99
N VAL A 332 11.64 -3.81 2.44
CA VAL A 332 12.67 -4.38 1.55
C VAL A 332 12.26 -5.81 1.20
N LEU A 333 11.93 -6.02 -0.07
CA LEU A 333 11.56 -7.32 -0.64
C LEU A 333 12.72 -7.85 -1.47
N GLU A 334 13.06 -9.12 -1.30
CA GLU A 334 14.16 -9.76 -2.04
C GLU A 334 13.72 -11.09 -2.62
N HIS A 335 14.23 -11.40 -3.81
CA HIS A 335 14.12 -12.72 -4.41
C HIS A 335 14.88 -13.75 -3.57
N GLU A 336 14.29 -14.91 -3.41
CA GLU A 336 14.93 -16.10 -2.82
C GLU A 336 14.87 -17.23 -3.85
N ALA A 337 16.05 -17.70 -4.26
CA ALA A 337 16.21 -18.67 -5.35
C ALA A 337 15.68 -20.10 -5.01
#